data_b31cf9ba2564f131e5f0f86e24f7a74f
#
_entry.id   b31cf9ba2564f131e5f0f86e24f7a74f
#
_cell.length_a   1.000
_cell.length_b   1.000
_cell.length_c   1.000
_cell.angle_alpha   90.00
_cell.angle_beta   90.00
_cell.angle_gamma   90.00
#
_symmetry.space_group_name_H-M   'P 1'
#
loop_
_entity.id
_entity.type
_entity.pdbx_description
1 polymer ?
#
loop_
_entity_poly.entity_id
_entity_poly.type
_entity_poly.pdbx_seq_one_letter_code
_entity_poly.pdbx_strand_id
1 'polypeptide(L)'
;MALDLNFKARDIREVLDATHMRGRNITFLDDFSRDEILSLYQAAEMLEPFMRTGTNLLEGKVLYTLFFQPSTRTRCSHENAMHRLGGSVITEADPHTFFPLFPIPL
;
A
#
# COMPACT_ATOMS: atom_id res chain seq x y z
N MET A 1 4.44 18.18 -4.14
CA MET A 1 3.20 18.95 -4.28
C MET A 1 2.54 19.01 -2.90
N ALA A 2 2.50 20.18 -2.34
CA ALA A 2 1.81 20.35 -1.08
C ALA A 2 0.32 20.44 -1.38
N LEU A 3 -0.43 19.44 -0.97
CA LEU A 3 -1.87 19.53 -0.92
C LEU A 3 -2.21 20.31 0.32
N ASP A 4 -2.66 21.55 0.15
CA ASP A 4 -3.23 22.30 1.27
C ASP A 4 -4.60 21.69 1.57
N LEU A 5 -4.62 20.81 2.56
CA LEU A 5 -5.82 20.13 3.00
C LEU A 5 -6.42 20.78 4.25
N ASN A 6 -6.16 22.07 4.48
CA ASN A 6 -6.58 22.73 5.72
C ASN A 6 -6.19 21.87 6.93
N PHE A 7 -4.93 21.56 6.99
CA PHE A 7 -4.38 20.61 7.90
C PHE A 7 -4.38 21.13 9.32
N LYS A 8 -5.49 21.01 9.98
CA LYS A 8 -5.47 20.92 11.43
C LYS A 8 -4.79 19.60 11.78
N ALA A 9 -3.88 19.63 12.74
CA ALA A 9 -3.18 18.45 13.19
C ALA A 9 -4.16 17.33 13.54
N ARG A 10 -4.55 16.56 12.52
CA ARG A 10 -5.36 15.36 12.71
C ARG A 10 -4.43 14.26 13.17
N ASP A 11 -4.88 13.47 14.13
CA ASP A 11 -4.20 12.24 14.49
C ASP A 11 -4.12 11.34 13.25
N ILE A 12 -2.98 10.67 13.09
CA ILE A 12 -2.79 9.72 11.99
C ILE A 12 -3.91 8.67 11.94
N ARG A 13 -4.43 8.25 13.07
CA ARG A 13 -5.55 7.31 13.13
C ARG A 13 -6.82 7.86 12.48
N GLU A 14 -7.13 9.12 12.76
CA GLU A 14 -8.30 9.77 12.15
C GLU A 14 -8.15 9.84 10.63
N VAL A 15 -6.95 10.15 10.15
CA VAL A 15 -6.67 10.22 8.72
C VAL A 15 -6.77 8.84 8.08
N LEU A 16 -6.20 7.82 8.70
CA LEU A 16 -6.27 6.45 8.20
C LEU A 16 -7.71 5.93 8.18
N ASP A 17 -8.49 6.22 9.21
CA ASP A 17 -9.91 5.86 9.24
C ASP A 17 -10.70 6.56 8.13
N ALA A 18 -10.37 7.82 7.84
CA ALA A 18 -11.02 8.58 6.78
C ALA A 18 -10.73 8.04 5.38
N THR A 19 -9.71 7.22 5.19
CA THR A 19 -9.45 6.57 3.90
C THR A 19 -10.45 5.47 3.59
N HIS A 20 -11.11 4.92 4.61
CA HIS A 20 -12.05 3.79 4.53
C HIS A 20 -11.46 2.57 3.80
N MET A 21 -10.14 2.36 3.90
CA MET A 21 -9.48 1.25 3.19
C MET A 21 -9.50 -0.06 3.94
N ARG A 22 -9.74 -0.03 5.25
CA ARG A 22 -9.70 -1.22 6.07
C ARG A 22 -10.70 -2.27 5.59
N GLY A 23 -10.20 -3.47 5.33
CA GLY A 23 -11.03 -4.59 4.87
C GLY A 23 -11.52 -4.48 3.43
N ARG A 24 -11.07 -3.48 2.67
CA ARG A 24 -11.48 -3.31 1.28
C ARG A 24 -10.48 -3.92 0.32
N ASN A 25 -11.01 -4.47 -0.76
CA ASN A 25 -10.22 -4.79 -1.94
C ASN A 25 -10.06 -3.52 -2.79
N ILE A 26 -8.85 -3.28 -3.30
CA ILE A 26 -8.55 -2.14 -4.13
C ILE A 26 -8.41 -2.63 -5.56
N THR A 27 -9.48 -2.57 -6.33
CA THR A 27 -9.51 -3.03 -7.71
C THR A 27 -9.68 -1.88 -8.70
N PHE A 28 -10.52 -0.92 -8.36
CA PHE A 28 -10.79 0.25 -9.21
C PHE A 28 -10.75 1.53 -8.40
N LEU A 29 -10.13 2.55 -8.99
CA LEU A 29 -10.07 3.87 -8.37
C LEU A 29 -11.46 4.48 -8.21
N ASP A 30 -12.39 4.16 -9.13
CA ASP A 30 -13.76 4.67 -9.10
C ASP A 30 -14.56 4.21 -7.86
N ASP A 31 -14.10 3.16 -7.17
CA ASP A 31 -14.73 2.69 -5.94
C ASP A 31 -14.46 3.62 -4.74
N PHE A 32 -13.61 4.60 -4.91
CA PHE A 32 -13.22 5.54 -3.86
C PHE A 32 -13.78 6.91 -4.12
N SER A 33 -14.27 7.57 -3.08
CA SER A 33 -14.68 8.96 -3.16
C SER A 33 -13.45 9.88 -3.25
N ARG A 34 -13.68 11.11 -3.71
CA ARG A 34 -12.64 12.13 -3.72
C ARG A 34 -12.04 12.35 -2.33
N ASP A 35 -12.88 12.41 -1.30
CA ASP A 35 -12.44 12.64 0.07
C ASP A 35 -11.60 11.47 0.59
N GLU A 36 -11.94 10.23 0.25
CA GLU A 36 -11.14 9.06 0.60
C GLU A 36 -9.76 9.11 -0.06
N ILE A 37 -9.69 9.48 -1.33
CA ILE A 37 -8.42 9.62 -2.04
C ILE A 37 -7.56 10.75 -1.44
N LEU A 38 -8.16 11.89 -1.13
CA LEU A 38 -7.44 13.00 -0.48
C LEU A 38 -6.94 12.60 0.91
N SER A 39 -7.71 11.84 1.66
CA SER A 39 -7.29 11.31 2.96
C SER A 39 -6.10 10.35 2.80
N LEU A 40 -6.06 9.58 1.73
CA LEU A 40 -4.94 8.70 1.42
C LEU A 40 -3.65 9.49 1.17
N TYR A 41 -3.71 10.57 0.40
CA TYR A 41 -2.57 11.46 0.18
C TYR A 41 -2.10 12.08 1.49
N GLN A 42 -3.03 12.47 2.33
CA GLN A 42 -2.74 13.04 3.64
C GLN A 42 -2.01 12.03 4.54
N ALA A 43 -2.50 10.79 4.56
CA ALA A 43 -1.85 9.71 5.31
C ALA A 43 -0.41 9.47 4.81
N ALA A 44 -0.19 9.50 3.50
CA ALA A 44 1.13 9.34 2.91
C ALA A 44 2.08 10.45 3.37
N GLU A 45 1.65 11.70 3.38
CA GLU A 45 2.46 12.81 3.88
C GLU A 45 2.81 12.64 5.37
N MET A 46 1.86 12.21 6.17
CA MET A 46 2.08 12.01 7.61
C MET A 46 3.04 10.85 7.90
N LEU A 47 3.07 9.84 7.04
CA LEU A 47 3.95 8.68 7.20
C LEU A 47 5.37 8.92 6.68
N GLU A 48 5.57 9.90 5.81
CA GLU A 48 6.86 10.15 5.17
C GLU A 48 8.03 10.29 6.16
N PRO A 49 7.91 11.06 7.27
CA PRO A 49 9.01 11.17 8.24
C PRO A 49 9.42 9.84 8.88
N PHE A 50 8.52 8.89 8.96
CA PHE A 50 8.78 7.59 9.57
C PHE A 50 9.42 6.59 8.61
N MET A 51 9.45 6.89 7.33
CA MET A 51 10.00 5.98 6.33
C MET A 51 11.52 5.83 6.44
N ARG A 52 12.21 6.82 6.99
CA ARG A 52 13.67 6.77 7.18
C ARG A 52 14.08 5.86 8.32
N THR A 53 13.34 5.88 9.41
CA THR A 53 13.65 5.12 10.63
C THR A 53 12.93 3.77 10.67
N GLY A 54 11.89 3.62 9.86
CA GLY A 54 10.99 2.48 9.92
C GLY A 54 10.03 2.57 11.10
N THR A 55 9.04 1.71 11.09
CA THR A 55 8.04 1.58 12.13
C THR A 55 7.75 0.10 12.39
N ASN A 56 6.95 -0.19 13.40
CA ASN A 56 6.46 -1.54 13.66
C ASN A 56 4.93 -1.63 13.52
N LEU A 57 4.34 -0.71 12.77
CA LEU A 57 2.87 -0.63 12.62
C LEU A 57 2.27 -1.90 12.03
N LEU A 58 2.99 -2.59 11.16
CA LEU A 58 2.54 -3.81 10.52
C LEU A 58 3.31 -5.05 10.98
N GLU A 59 3.82 -5.01 12.20
CA GLU A 59 4.48 -6.16 12.80
C GLU A 59 3.56 -7.38 12.80
N GLY A 60 4.08 -8.53 12.38
CA GLY A 60 3.31 -9.75 12.27
C GLY A 60 2.44 -9.85 11.02
N LYS A 61 2.41 -8.83 10.18
CA LYS A 61 1.69 -8.87 8.91
C LYS A 61 2.62 -9.27 7.78
N VAL A 62 2.06 -9.96 6.80
CA VAL A 62 2.79 -10.42 5.62
C VAL A 62 2.12 -9.88 4.37
N LEU A 63 2.91 -9.24 3.54
CA LEU A 63 2.50 -8.85 2.19
C LEU A 63 2.94 -9.94 1.22
N TYR A 64 2.00 -10.49 0.48
CA TYR A 64 2.30 -11.42 -0.60
C TYR A 64 2.22 -10.68 -1.93
N THR A 65 3.33 -10.60 -2.67
CA THR A 65 3.36 -9.97 -3.99
C THR A 65 3.31 -11.02 -5.08
N LEU A 66 2.37 -10.86 -6.01
CA LEU A 66 2.14 -11.80 -7.10
C LEU A 66 2.05 -11.01 -8.40
N PHE A 67 3.13 -11.03 -9.17
CA PHE A 67 3.21 -10.30 -10.44
C PHE A 67 3.36 -11.29 -11.59
N PHE A 68 2.37 -11.30 -12.47
CA PHE A 68 2.36 -12.15 -13.67
C PHE A 68 3.14 -11.55 -14.83
N GLN A 69 3.46 -10.28 -14.72
CA GLN A 69 4.31 -9.56 -15.67
C GLN A 69 5.46 -8.91 -14.92
N PRO A 70 6.64 -8.75 -15.55
CA PRO A 70 7.73 -8.01 -14.93
C PRO A 70 7.29 -6.60 -14.53
N SER A 71 7.38 -6.28 -13.27
CA SER A 71 6.99 -4.97 -12.74
C SER A 71 7.91 -4.60 -11.57
N THR A 72 9.17 -4.32 -11.90
CA THR A 72 10.20 -4.11 -10.88
C THR A 72 9.91 -2.91 -9.99
N ARG A 73 9.49 -1.79 -10.57
CA ARG A 73 9.22 -0.57 -9.80
C ARG A 73 8.07 -0.77 -8.82
N THR A 74 6.96 -1.27 -9.30
CA THR A 74 5.76 -1.48 -8.47
C THR A 74 6.02 -2.50 -7.38
N ARG A 75 6.64 -3.63 -7.74
CA ARG A 75 6.97 -4.67 -6.78
C ARG A 75 7.93 -4.16 -5.70
N CYS A 76 9.03 -3.54 -6.10
CA CYS A 76 10.04 -3.07 -5.14
C CYS A 76 9.51 -1.96 -4.24
N SER A 77 8.68 -1.06 -4.76
CA SER A 77 8.11 0.01 -3.93
C SER A 77 7.14 -0.52 -2.88
N HIS A 78 6.31 -1.50 -3.22
CA HIS A 78 5.41 -2.13 -2.26
C HIS A 78 6.18 -2.95 -1.21
N GLU A 79 7.18 -3.71 -1.64
CA GLU A 79 8.01 -4.49 -0.73
C GLU A 79 8.78 -3.58 0.23
N ASN A 80 9.39 -2.52 -0.29
CA ASN A 80 10.09 -1.55 0.55
C ASN A 80 9.16 -0.89 1.56
N ALA A 81 7.97 -0.48 1.12
CA ALA A 81 6.99 0.13 2.02
C ALA A 81 6.59 -0.84 3.14
N MET A 82 6.36 -2.12 2.82
CA MET A 82 6.01 -3.12 3.82
C MET A 82 7.11 -3.33 4.84
N HIS A 83 8.37 -3.40 4.40
CA HIS A 83 9.52 -3.50 5.30
C HIS A 83 9.65 -2.27 6.20
N ARG A 84 9.46 -1.08 5.64
CA ARG A 84 9.51 0.17 6.43
C ARG A 84 8.41 0.26 7.47
N LEU A 85 7.28 -0.39 7.23
CA LEU A 85 6.17 -0.47 8.18
C LEU A 85 6.32 -1.61 9.18
N GLY A 86 7.41 -2.36 9.12
CA GLY A 86 7.72 -3.43 10.09
C GLY A 86 7.12 -4.79 9.75
N GLY A 87 6.52 -4.94 8.58
CA GLY A 87 5.98 -6.21 8.12
C GLY A 87 7.00 -7.07 7.38
N SER A 88 6.53 -8.20 6.90
CA SER A 88 7.31 -9.15 6.10
C SER A 88 6.74 -9.25 4.69
N VAL A 89 7.57 -9.72 3.75
CA VAL A 89 7.17 -9.88 2.36
C VAL A 89 7.46 -11.30 1.89
N ILE A 90 6.49 -11.88 1.17
CA ILE A 90 6.70 -13.09 0.38
C ILE A 90 6.47 -12.70 -1.08
N THR A 91 7.46 -12.97 -1.92
CA THR A 91 7.41 -12.61 -3.33
C THR A 91 7.35 -13.86 -4.19
N GLU A 92 6.38 -13.90 -5.11
CA GLU A 92 6.34 -14.89 -6.16
C GLU A 92 6.94 -14.29 -7.44
N ALA A 93 8.15 -14.71 -7.79
CA ALA A 93 8.89 -14.12 -8.90
C ALA A 93 8.42 -14.65 -10.26
N ASP A 94 7.91 -15.88 -10.30
CA ASP A 94 7.42 -16.51 -11.52
C ASP A 94 6.15 -17.30 -11.23
N PRO A 95 4.98 -16.61 -11.19
CA PRO A 95 3.71 -17.25 -10.89
C PRO A 95 3.31 -18.32 -11.92
N HIS A 96 3.75 -18.20 -13.15
CA HIS A 96 3.46 -19.18 -14.20
C HIS A 96 4.05 -20.54 -13.92
N THR A 97 5.20 -20.58 -13.24
CA THR A 97 5.83 -21.83 -12.82
C THR A 97 5.05 -22.50 -11.69
N PHE A 98 4.55 -21.72 -10.75
CA PHE A 98 3.80 -22.24 -9.60
C PHE A 98 2.34 -22.53 -9.90
N PHE A 99 1.74 -21.82 -10.86
CA PHE A 99 0.34 -21.97 -11.20
C PHE A 99 0.15 -22.37 -12.67
N PRO A 100 0.74 -23.49 -13.10
CA PRO A 100 0.64 -23.91 -14.51
C PRO A 100 -0.78 -24.31 -14.91
N LEU A 101 -1.65 -24.61 -13.94
CA LEU A 101 -3.06 -24.96 -14.17
C LEU A 101 -3.97 -23.75 -14.32
N PHE A 102 -3.44 -22.56 -14.08
CA PHE A 102 -4.20 -21.31 -14.25
C PHE A 102 -3.63 -20.57 -15.44
N PRO A 103 -4.21 -20.79 -16.65
CA PRO A 103 -3.79 -20.03 -17.82
C PRO A 103 -4.16 -18.57 -17.60
N ILE A 104 -3.16 -17.76 -17.32
CA ILE A 104 -3.35 -16.33 -17.16
C ILE A 104 -2.98 -15.69 -18.47
N PRO A 105 -3.94 -15.07 -19.19
CA PRO A 105 -3.62 -14.36 -20.41
C PRO A 105 -2.71 -13.17 -20.07
N LEU A 106 -1.59 -13.16 -20.74
CA LEU A 106 -0.65 -12.04 -20.68
C LEU A 106 -1.05 -10.95 -21.65
#